data_eb0c98221b4cc0711557c143655ad5fa
#
_entry.id   eb0c98221b4cc0711557c143655ad5fa
#
_cell.length_a   1.000
_cell.length_b   1.000
_cell.length_c   1.000
_cell.angle_alpha   90.00
_cell.angle_beta   90.00
_cell.angle_gamma   90.00
#
_symmetry.space_group_name_H-M   'P 1'
#
loop_
_entity.id
_entity.type
_entity.pdbx_description
1 polymer ?
#
loop_
_entity_poly.entity_id
_entity_poly.type
_entity_poly.pdbx_seq_one_letter_code
_entity_poly.pdbx_strand_id
1 'polypeptide(L)'
;MNTLSSKVSEILSELVMLKSTAEDDIKPIVDYVSAKLTRLGLQPRYHNEKGRPAIIAQSGDAGVLLSGHLDTVPHGADWDYEEAETVTGKMYGRGTCDMKGGCTAMLVAAEELVAIDVPFSLCFTTDEETGMKGAEAAAKDRAMKAAPAVLVAEPTNFDIVVREKGLLQLSLRTSGVSAHASMPNLGENAITKMTAILCKLEDLTKVPRDPLANLTMCVDMIRGGTQINVIPSTCEVDIDIRYPAIMSSESVLALLKKRIGKSGYELKILHQLDPVETDPELPAVRTLKEVLGSGAKTITVPYATEMVMFKGHGNAMMVCGAGDPKVCHANDEHIGVSDVARAAKVYVEYCTKMAARTR
;
A
#
# COMPACT_ATOMS: atom_id res chain seq x y z
N MET A 1 26.19 15.11 14.65
CA MET A 1 24.80 14.66 14.47
C MET A 1 24.13 14.57 15.84
N ASN A 2 22.86 14.92 15.94
CA ASN A 2 22.08 14.72 17.17
C ASN A 2 21.99 13.20 17.43
N THR A 3 22.04 12.76 18.69
CA THR A 3 21.97 11.34 19.09
C THR A 3 20.80 10.58 18.42
N LEU A 4 19.65 11.23 18.24
CA LEU A 4 18.48 10.66 17.57
C LEU A 4 18.73 10.40 16.07
N SER A 5 19.32 11.37 15.35
CA SER A 5 19.63 11.21 13.92
C SER A 5 20.67 10.12 13.67
N SER A 6 21.64 9.97 14.59
CA SER A 6 22.63 8.87 14.53
C SER A 6 21.97 7.52 14.65
N LYS A 7 21.06 7.35 15.62
CA LYS A 7 20.31 6.13 15.84
C LYS A 7 19.38 5.79 14.67
N VAL A 8 18.70 6.79 14.12
CA VAL A 8 17.87 6.62 12.92
C VAL A 8 18.70 6.12 11.76
N SER A 9 19.87 6.76 11.50
CA SER A 9 20.77 6.34 10.41
C SER A 9 21.24 4.90 10.59
N GLU A 10 21.59 4.48 11.78
CA GLU A 10 22.03 3.12 12.09
C GLU A 10 20.93 2.11 11.79
N ILE A 11 19.74 2.27 12.39
CA ILE A 11 18.63 1.31 12.22
C ILE A 11 18.15 1.28 10.76
N LEU A 12 18.05 2.45 10.12
CA LEU A 12 17.61 2.51 8.72
C LEU A 12 18.61 1.83 7.79
N SER A 13 19.91 2.07 7.98
CA SER A 13 20.96 1.41 7.22
C SER A 13 20.92 -0.12 7.38
N GLU A 14 20.76 -0.60 8.62
CA GLU A 14 20.65 -2.04 8.90
C GLU A 14 19.41 -2.65 8.18
N LEU A 15 18.26 -1.98 8.21
CA LEU A 15 17.05 -2.47 7.54
C LEU A 15 17.18 -2.43 6.00
N VAL A 16 17.78 -1.39 5.44
CA VAL A 16 17.95 -1.24 3.99
C VAL A 16 18.87 -2.32 3.43
N MET A 17 19.96 -2.64 4.15
CA MET A 17 20.90 -3.70 3.77
C MET A 17 20.30 -5.12 3.81
N LEU A 18 19.18 -5.32 4.50
CA LEU A 18 18.46 -6.59 4.51
C LEU A 18 17.52 -6.66 3.31
N LYS A 19 17.89 -7.44 2.30
CA LYS A 19 17.06 -7.67 1.11
C LYS A 19 15.73 -8.30 1.50
N SER A 20 14.65 -7.80 0.89
CA SER A 20 13.29 -8.18 1.27
C SER A 20 12.28 -8.07 0.12
N THR A 21 12.71 -8.32 -1.10
CA THR A 21 11.80 -8.43 -2.25
C THR A 21 10.95 -9.70 -2.19
N ALA A 22 9.97 -9.83 -3.06
CA ALA A 22 9.14 -11.04 -3.13
C ALA A 22 9.93 -12.33 -3.41
N GLU A 23 11.12 -12.22 -4.00
CA GLU A 23 12.00 -13.33 -4.37
C GLU A 23 13.06 -13.65 -3.28
N ASP A 24 13.26 -12.73 -2.33
CA ASP A 24 14.26 -12.90 -1.27
C ASP A 24 13.73 -13.76 -0.10
N ASP A 25 14.66 -14.29 0.69
CA ASP A 25 14.32 -14.84 2.01
C ASP A 25 13.98 -13.69 2.97
N ILE A 26 12.72 -13.59 3.32
CA ILE A 26 12.22 -12.53 4.22
C ILE A 26 12.63 -12.73 5.68
N LYS A 27 13.15 -13.93 6.04
CA LYS A 27 13.47 -14.29 7.42
C LYS A 27 14.50 -13.37 8.09
N PRO A 28 15.61 -12.94 7.43
CA PRO A 28 16.59 -12.08 8.07
C PRO A 28 16.03 -10.74 8.59
N ILE A 29 15.17 -10.08 7.82
CA ILE A 29 14.57 -8.80 8.25
C ILE A 29 13.51 -9.00 9.35
N VAL A 30 12.77 -10.10 9.29
CA VAL A 30 11.79 -10.50 10.32
C VAL A 30 12.53 -10.80 11.64
N ASP A 31 13.61 -11.56 11.60
CA ASP A 31 14.43 -11.86 12.77
C ASP A 31 15.07 -10.60 13.37
N TYR A 32 15.55 -9.69 12.52
CA TYR A 32 16.12 -8.41 12.95
C TYR A 32 15.10 -7.58 13.73
N VAL A 33 13.91 -7.35 13.17
CA VAL A 33 12.84 -6.60 13.81
C VAL A 33 12.42 -7.26 15.12
N SER A 34 12.22 -8.58 15.12
CA SER A 34 11.90 -9.34 16.32
C SER A 34 12.94 -9.20 17.42
N ALA A 35 14.23 -9.24 17.10
CA ALA A 35 15.30 -9.06 18.05
C ALA A 35 15.30 -7.65 18.65
N LYS A 36 15.04 -6.60 17.84
CA LYS A 36 14.90 -5.21 18.33
C LYS A 36 13.72 -5.10 19.30
N LEU A 37 12.56 -5.65 18.96
CA LEU A 37 11.37 -5.64 19.84
C LEU A 37 11.61 -6.38 21.16
N THR A 38 12.24 -7.54 21.10
CA THR A 38 12.58 -8.34 22.30
C THR A 38 13.54 -7.59 23.23
N ARG A 39 14.54 -6.87 22.69
CA ARG A 39 15.45 -6.03 23.49
C ARG A 39 14.74 -4.90 24.22
N LEU A 40 13.58 -4.44 23.71
CA LEU A 40 12.71 -3.45 24.37
C LEU A 40 11.82 -4.09 25.45
N GLY A 41 11.93 -5.40 25.70
CA GLY A 41 11.07 -6.12 26.64
C GLY A 41 9.70 -6.47 26.07
N LEU A 42 9.46 -6.21 24.78
CA LEU A 42 8.22 -6.59 24.10
C LEU A 42 8.25 -8.06 23.70
N GLN A 43 7.08 -8.67 23.62
CA GLN A 43 6.92 -10.05 23.20
C GLN A 43 6.31 -10.13 21.78
N PRO A 44 7.12 -10.33 20.72
CA PRO A 44 6.63 -10.44 19.37
C PRO A 44 5.71 -11.66 19.20
N ARG A 45 4.56 -11.45 18.61
CA ARG A 45 3.64 -12.51 18.14
C ARG A 45 3.71 -12.56 16.63
N TYR A 46 3.71 -13.78 16.09
CA TYR A 46 3.82 -14.00 14.67
C TYR A 46 2.48 -14.47 14.11
N HIS A 47 2.08 -13.86 13.01
CA HIS A 47 0.97 -14.29 12.18
C HIS A 47 1.52 -14.63 10.81
N ASN A 48 0.98 -15.63 10.15
CA ASN A 48 1.48 -16.04 8.84
C ASN A 48 0.30 -16.48 7.96
N GLU A 49 0.25 -15.94 6.77
CA GLU A 49 -0.64 -16.37 5.71
C GLU A 49 0.22 -16.71 4.48
N LYS A 50 0.14 -17.97 4.04
CA LYS A 50 0.84 -18.47 2.84
C LYS A 50 2.35 -18.16 2.79
N GLY A 51 3.04 -18.26 3.94
CA GLY A 51 4.48 -18.00 4.03
C GLY A 51 4.86 -16.51 4.12
N ARG A 52 3.89 -15.61 4.28
CA ARG A 52 4.10 -14.16 4.43
C ARG A 52 3.83 -13.74 5.88
N PRO A 53 4.88 -13.64 6.72
CA PRO A 53 4.71 -13.35 8.13
C PRO A 53 4.37 -11.89 8.41
N ALA A 54 3.66 -11.68 9.52
CA ALA A 54 3.56 -10.40 10.20
C ALA A 54 4.00 -10.56 11.65
N ILE A 55 4.57 -9.50 12.21
CA ILE A 55 5.03 -9.41 13.59
C ILE A 55 4.19 -8.37 14.31
N ILE A 56 3.55 -8.74 15.41
CA ILE A 56 2.84 -7.78 16.27
C ILE A 56 3.45 -7.81 17.67
N ALA A 57 3.79 -6.64 18.18
CA ALA A 57 4.25 -6.45 19.56
C ALA A 57 3.42 -5.35 20.22
N GLN A 58 3.20 -5.47 21.54
CA GLN A 58 2.33 -4.57 22.30
C GLN A 58 2.96 -4.26 23.65
N SER A 59 2.86 -2.99 24.05
CA SER A 59 3.15 -2.51 25.41
C SER A 59 1.87 -1.99 26.03
N GLY A 60 1.55 -2.44 27.23
CA GLY A 60 0.32 -2.09 27.93
C GLY A 60 -0.95 -2.66 27.27
N ASP A 61 -2.09 -2.10 27.67
CA ASP A 61 -3.40 -2.45 27.10
C ASP A 61 -3.63 -1.74 25.73
N ALA A 62 -4.87 -1.54 25.34
CA ALA A 62 -5.22 -0.96 24.05
C ALA A 62 -4.62 0.44 23.83
N GLY A 63 -3.63 0.55 22.95
CA GLY A 63 -3.00 1.79 22.49
C GLY A 63 -3.09 1.94 20.97
N VAL A 64 -2.60 3.08 20.44
CA VAL A 64 -2.47 3.26 19.00
C VAL A 64 -1.64 2.13 18.40
N LEU A 65 -2.07 1.58 17.28
CA LEU A 65 -1.30 0.61 16.52
C LEU A 65 -0.59 1.34 15.38
N LEU A 66 0.74 1.28 15.36
CA LEU A 66 1.57 1.74 14.25
C LEU A 66 1.87 0.53 13.37
N SER A 67 1.65 0.65 12.05
CA SER A 67 1.86 -0.42 11.09
C SER A 67 2.79 -0.01 9.96
N GLY A 68 3.54 -0.96 9.41
CA GLY A 68 4.36 -0.78 8.24
C GLY A 68 4.91 -2.09 7.69
N HIS A 69 5.17 -2.12 6.38
CA HIS A 69 5.71 -3.29 5.71
C HIS A 69 7.24 -3.30 5.66
N LEU A 70 7.80 -4.50 5.62
CA LEU A 70 9.24 -4.76 5.60
C LEU A 70 9.74 -5.14 4.21
N ASP A 71 8.85 -5.60 3.33
CA ASP A 71 9.19 -5.96 1.96
C ASP A 71 9.36 -4.74 1.07
N THR A 72 9.94 -4.96 -0.09
CA THR A 72 10.21 -3.91 -1.09
C THR A 72 10.01 -4.46 -2.49
N VAL A 73 9.75 -3.57 -3.45
CA VAL A 73 9.87 -3.93 -4.86
C VAL A 73 11.35 -4.26 -5.21
N PRO A 74 11.59 -5.00 -6.30
CA PRO A 74 12.94 -5.29 -6.77
C PRO A 74 13.74 -4.03 -7.06
N HIS A 75 15.07 -4.16 -6.96
CA HIS A 75 16.00 -3.17 -7.48
C HIS A 75 15.79 -3.01 -9.00
N GLY A 76 15.65 -1.78 -9.46
CA GLY A 76 15.76 -1.46 -10.88
C GLY A 76 17.22 -1.53 -11.36
N ALA A 77 17.41 -1.37 -12.66
CA ALA A 77 18.73 -1.07 -13.24
C ALA A 77 19.09 0.42 -13.04
N ASP A 78 20.35 0.74 -13.20
CA ASP A 78 20.87 2.13 -13.29
C ASP A 78 20.71 2.96 -12.00
N TRP A 79 21.10 2.39 -10.85
CA TRP A 79 21.22 3.13 -9.59
C TRP A 79 22.50 3.95 -9.54
N ASP A 80 22.38 5.22 -9.13
CA ASP A 80 23.52 6.15 -8.99
C ASP A 80 24.19 6.10 -7.61
N TYR A 81 23.58 5.42 -6.63
CA TYR A 81 24.00 5.37 -5.23
C TYR A 81 24.12 3.92 -4.74
N GLU A 82 25.02 3.73 -3.77
CA GLU A 82 25.11 2.47 -3.05
C GLU A 82 23.95 2.32 -2.02
N GLU A 83 23.60 1.07 -1.69
CA GLU A 83 22.60 0.80 -0.66
C GLU A 83 22.99 1.41 0.68
N ALA A 84 22.06 2.13 1.30
CA ALA A 84 22.24 2.87 2.55
C ALA A 84 23.29 4.00 2.48
N GLU A 85 23.70 4.43 1.29
CA GLU A 85 24.60 5.58 1.14
C GLU A 85 23.91 6.85 1.64
N THR A 86 24.63 7.64 2.43
CA THR A 86 24.09 8.91 2.95
C THR A 86 24.79 10.09 2.33
N VAL A 87 24.06 10.86 1.52
CA VAL A 87 24.56 12.07 0.87
C VAL A 87 23.72 13.28 1.30
N THR A 88 24.35 14.32 1.80
CA THR A 88 23.68 15.57 2.26
C THR A 88 22.49 15.38 3.18
N GLY A 89 22.54 14.36 4.07
CA GLY A 89 21.49 14.06 5.05
C GLY A 89 20.32 13.23 4.51
N LYS A 90 20.39 12.77 3.26
CA LYS A 90 19.48 11.80 2.66
C LYS A 90 20.16 10.44 2.60
N MET A 91 19.45 9.39 2.99
CA MET A 91 19.88 8.02 2.78
C MET A 91 19.23 7.47 1.53
N TYR A 92 20.04 6.91 0.64
CA TYR A 92 19.62 6.29 -0.62
C TYR A 92 19.58 4.78 -0.49
N GLY A 93 18.72 4.14 -1.27
CA GLY A 93 18.57 2.69 -1.32
C GLY A 93 17.12 2.24 -1.41
N ARG A 94 16.90 1.04 -1.91
CA ARG A 94 15.56 0.46 -2.06
C ARG A 94 14.90 0.25 -0.69
N GLY A 95 13.67 0.75 -0.54
CA GLY A 95 12.90 0.70 0.70
C GLY A 95 13.24 1.81 1.70
N THR A 96 14.20 2.71 1.40
CA THR A 96 14.48 3.83 2.29
C THR A 96 13.27 4.70 2.53
N CYS A 97 12.51 4.98 1.48
CA CYS A 97 11.27 5.75 1.51
C CYS A 97 10.06 4.82 1.72
N ASP A 98 10.00 3.72 1.00
CA ASP A 98 8.87 2.79 0.93
C ASP A 98 9.26 1.38 1.41
N MET A 99 9.00 1.00 2.72
CA MET A 99 8.72 1.97 3.78
C MET A 99 9.58 1.70 5.02
N LYS A 100 10.85 1.23 4.82
CA LYS A 100 11.79 0.95 5.93
C LYS A 100 12.12 2.19 6.76
N GLY A 101 12.02 3.39 6.16
CA GLY A 101 12.09 4.67 6.88
C GLY A 101 10.97 4.80 7.91
N GLY A 102 9.72 4.50 7.53
CA GLY A 102 8.57 4.44 8.42
C GLY A 102 8.76 3.38 9.52
N CYS A 103 9.19 2.17 9.14
CA CYS A 103 9.50 1.10 10.10
C CYS A 103 10.61 1.51 11.09
N THR A 104 11.65 2.22 10.62
CA THR A 104 12.69 2.79 11.50
C THR A 104 12.11 3.78 12.49
N ALA A 105 11.25 4.70 12.03
CA ALA A 105 10.59 5.67 12.91
C ALA A 105 9.73 4.97 13.97
N MET A 106 9.03 3.89 13.61
CA MET A 106 8.24 3.08 14.55
C MET A 106 9.12 2.42 15.62
N LEU A 107 10.25 1.80 15.22
CA LEU A 107 11.19 1.17 16.15
C LEU A 107 11.81 2.20 17.13
N VAL A 108 12.20 3.36 16.62
CA VAL A 108 12.77 4.45 17.45
C VAL A 108 11.72 5.02 18.39
N ALA A 109 10.48 5.22 17.92
CA ALA A 109 9.37 5.68 18.75
C ALA A 109 9.06 4.69 19.89
N ALA A 110 9.11 3.39 19.60
CA ALA A 110 8.83 2.34 20.57
C ALA A 110 9.76 2.38 21.79
N GLU A 111 11.03 2.70 21.60
CA GLU A 111 11.98 2.81 22.72
C GLU A 111 11.58 3.92 23.71
N GLU A 112 11.18 5.08 23.19
CA GLU A 112 10.74 6.19 24.01
C GLU A 112 9.38 5.88 24.67
N LEU A 113 8.43 5.31 23.92
CA LEU A 113 7.11 4.93 24.43
C LEU A 113 7.19 3.90 25.58
N VAL A 114 8.09 2.92 25.47
CA VAL A 114 8.36 1.96 26.55
C VAL A 114 8.95 2.69 27.78
N ALA A 115 9.91 3.59 27.55
CA ALA A 115 10.57 4.31 28.66
C ALA A 115 9.62 5.22 29.43
N ILE A 116 8.57 5.76 28.79
CA ILE A 116 7.58 6.64 29.44
C ILE A 116 6.26 5.93 29.79
N ASP A 117 6.22 4.58 29.66
CA ASP A 117 5.07 3.72 30.00
C ASP A 117 3.75 4.14 29.30
N VAL A 118 3.83 4.48 28.02
CA VAL A 118 2.66 4.78 27.18
C VAL A 118 2.22 3.51 26.45
N PRO A 119 0.92 3.12 26.47
CA PRO A 119 0.44 1.94 25.74
C PRO A 119 0.46 2.17 24.22
N PHE A 120 0.97 1.19 23.48
CA PHE A 120 0.99 1.17 22.01
C PHE A 120 1.08 -0.26 21.48
N SER A 121 0.86 -0.40 20.18
CA SER A 121 1.13 -1.65 19.45
C SER A 121 1.91 -1.35 18.18
N LEU A 122 2.78 -2.28 17.78
CA LEU A 122 3.50 -2.25 16.50
C LEU A 122 3.07 -3.45 15.67
N CYS A 123 2.89 -3.22 14.39
CA CYS A 123 2.66 -4.24 13.38
C CYS A 123 3.69 -4.06 12.26
N PHE A 124 4.47 -5.10 12.00
CA PHE A 124 5.37 -5.15 10.85
C PHE A 124 4.90 -6.28 9.95
N THR A 125 4.57 -5.95 8.72
CA THR A 125 4.01 -6.88 7.74
C THR A 125 5.01 -7.23 6.65
N THR A 126 4.66 -8.19 5.83
CA THR A 126 5.39 -8.56 4.60
C THR A 126 4.37 -8.81 3.48
N ASP A 127 4.83 -8.72 2.22
CA ASP A 127 3.99 -8.95 1.02
C ASP A 127 3.03 -7.78 0.69
N GLU A 128 3.29 -6.58 1.20
CA GLU A 128 2.49 -5.41 0.85
C GLU A 128 2.55 -5.15 -0.66
N GLU A 129 3.76 -5.16 -1.21
CA GLU A 129 4.09 -4.86 -2.61
C GLU A 129 3.54 -5.87 -3.64
N THR A 130 2.96 -6.97 -3.18
CA THR A 130 2.47 -8.03 -4.09
C THR A 130 1.07 -8.53 -3.77
N GLY A 131 0.74 -8.77 -2.49
CA GLY A 131 -0.54 -9.40 -2.17
C GLY A 131 -1.11 -9.13 -0.80
N MET A 132 -0.42 -8.35 0.04
CA MET A 132 -0.83 -7.93 1.39
C MET A 132 -1.17 -9.09 2.34
N LYS A 133 -0.58 -10.29 2.12
CA LYS A 133 -0.88 -11.49 2.92
C LYS A 133 -0.44 -11.35 4.37
N GLY A 134 0.67 -10.65 4.62
CA GLY A 134 1.12 -10.32 5.97
C GLY A 134 0.09 -9.45 6.71
N ALA A 135 -0.42 -8.42 6.04
CA ALA A 135 -1.46 -7.55 6.61
C ALA A 135 -2.78 -8.31 6.84
N GLU A 136 -3.19 -9.19 5.92
CA GLU A 136 -4.36 -10.08 6.08
C GLU A 136 -4.22 -10.98 7.32
N ALA A 137 -3.01 -11.49 7.57
CA ALA A 137 -2.71 -12.29 8.76
C ALA A 137 -2.74 -11.43 10.03
N ALA A 138 -2.14 -10.23 9.99
CA ALA A 138 -2.08 -9.29 11.10
C ALA A 138 -3.46 -8.79 11.53
N ALA A 139 -4.39 -8.59 10.59
CA ALA A 139 -5.76 -8.17 10.86
C ALA A 139 -6.51 -9.09 11.83
N LYS A 140 -6.08 -10.33 11.98
CA LYS A 140 -6.68 -11.33 12.89
C LYS A 140 -6.25 -11.14 14.35
N ASP A 141 -5.18 -10.35 14.62
CA ASP A 141 -4.65 -10.18 15.97
C ASP A 141 -5.58 -9.33 16.86
N ARG A 142 -5.56 -9.64 18.15
CA ARG A 142 -6.34 -8.91 19.15
C ARG A 142 -5.93 -7.44 19.29
N ALA A 143 -4.65 -7.11 19.12
CA ALA A 143 -4.17 -5.73 19.21
C ALA A 143 -4.76 -4.87 18.09
N MET A 144 -4.89 -5.41 16.87
CA MET A 144 -5.54 -4.73 15.75
C MET A 144 -7.00 -4.38 16.07
N LYS A 145 -7.74 -5.33 16.67
CA LYS A 145 -9.15 -5.14 17.03
C LYS A 145 -9.34 -4.17 18.20
N ALA A 146 -8.39 -4.14 19.13
CA ALA A 146 -8.47 -3.32 20.34
C ALA A 146 -7.93 -1.89 20.16
N ALA A 147 -7.16 -1.64 19.10
CA ALA A 147 -6.53 -0.35 18.86
C ALA A 147 -7.58 0.77 18.67
N PRO A 148 -7.50 1.88 19.39
CA PRO A 148 -8.38 3.04 19.18
C PRO A 148 -8.13 3.72 17.83
N ALA A 149 -6.94 3.55 17.29
CA ALA A 149 -6.54 4.01 15.96
C ALA A 149 -5.43 3.12 15.40
N VAL A 150 -5.42 2.95 14.08
CA VAL A 150 -4.34 2.34 13.30
C VAL A 150 -3.71 3.42 12.44
N LEU A 151 -2.39 3.59 12.56
CA LEU A 151 -1.60 4.52 11.75
C LEU A 151 -0.57 3.73 10.95
N VAL A 152 -0.75 3.71 9.63
CA VAL A 152 0.22 3.12 8.69
C VAL A 152 1.30 4.16 8.40
N ALA A 153 2.57 3.80 8.55
CA ALA A 153 3.71 4.70 8.51
C ALA A 153 4.31 4.90 7.10
N GLU A 154 3.47 4.78 6.05
CA GLU A 154 3.82 5.01 4.65
C GLU A 154 4.24 6.45 4.34
N PRO A 155 5.05 6.67 3.30
CA PRO A 155 5.51 8.01 2.93
C PRO A 155 4.37 8.88 2.42
N THR A 156 4.12 9.99 3.11
CA THR A 156 3.06 10.96 2.77
C THR A 156 3.53 12.42 2.87
N ASN A 157 4.82 12.66 3.07
CA ASN A 157 5.32 14.00 3.44
C ASN A 157 4.60 14.59 4.65
N PHE A 158 4.14 13.73 5.59
CA PHE A 158 3.33 14.09 6.76
C PHE A 158 1.91 14.62 6.46
N ASP A 159 1.41 14.50 5.26
CA ASP A 159 -0.02 14.63 5.01
C ASP A 159 -0.75 13.40 5.60
N ILE A 160 -1.97 13.60 6.07
CA ILE A 160 -2.78 12.52 6.67
C ILE A 160 -3.69 11.95 5.60
N VAL A 161 -3.39 10.74 5.11
CA VAL A 161 -4.30 10.04 4.20
C VAL A 161 -5.46 9.48 5.02
N VAL A 162 -6.66 9.91 4.70
CA VAL A 162 -7.91 9.44 5.31
C VAL A 162 -8.81 8.73 4.30
N ARG A 163 -8.44 8.72 3.02
CA ARG A 163 -9.18 8.04 1.95
C ARG A 163 -8.22 7.40 0.97
N GLU A 164 -8.47 6.12 0.68
CA GLU A 164 -7.83 5.37 -0.40
C GLU A 164 -8.87 4.90 -1.39
N LYS A 165 -8.55 4.97 -2.69
CA LYS A 165 -9.44 4.44 -3.72
C LYS A 165 -9.40 2.92 -3.73
N GLY A 166 -10.54 2.31 -4.01
CA GLY A 166 -10.60 0.88 -4.29
C GLY A 166 -9.91 0.54 -5.61
N LEU A 167 -9.46 -0.68 -5.72
CA LEU A 167 -8.84 -1.28 -6.90
C LEU A 167 -9.71 -2.42 -7.43
N LEU A 168 -9.92 -2.44 -8.74
CA LEU A 168 -10.52 -3.58 -9.43
C LEU A 168 -9.76 -3.82 -10.72
N GLN A 169 -8.97 -4.88 -10.76
CA GLN A 169 -8.27 -5.33 -11.95
C GLN A 169 -9.03 -6.48 -12.59
N LEU A 170 -9.28 -6.37 -13.88
CA LEU A 170 -10.09 -7.30 -14.64
C LEU A 170 -9.35 -7.79 -15.86
N SER A 171 -9.61 -9.03 -16.28
CA SER A 171 -9.37 -9.49 -17.65
C SER A 171 -10.70 -9.69 -18.38
N LEU A 172 -10.82 -9.12 -19.58
CA LEU A 172 -11.91 -9.40 -20.52
C LEU A 172 -11.38 -10.21 -21.68
N ARG A 173 -12.04 -11.31 -22.02
CA ARG A 173 -11.67 -12.18 -23.13
C ARG A 173 -12.84 -12.34 -24.09
N THR A 174 -12.58 -12.13 -25.38
CA THR A 174 -13.52 -12.45 -26.46
C THR A 174 -13.07 -13.68 -27.22
N SER A 175 -14.03 -14.45 -27.68
CA SER A 175 -13.81 -15.65 -28.52
C SER A 175 -14.37 -15.46 -29.90
N GLY A 176 -13.70 -16.04 -30.88
CA GLY A 176 -14.06 -16.03 -32.28
C GLY A 176 -13.85 -17.40 -32.96
N VAL A 177 -13.83 -17.40 -34.27
CA VAL A 177 -13.60 -18.61 -35.10
C VAL A 177 -12.47 -18.30 -36.06
N SER A 178 -11.39 -19.09 -36.02
CA SER A 178 -10.26 -18.93 -36.92
C SER A 178 -10.63 -19.36 -38.34
N ALA A 179 -10.17 -18.57 -39.30
CA ALA A 179 -10.26 -18.88 -40.74
C ALA A 179 -9.11 -18.16 -41.45
N HIS A 180 -8.93 -18.47 -42.76
CA HIS A 180 -8.00 -17.72 -43.59
C HIS A 180 -8.50 -16.27 -43.77
N ALA A 181 -7.64 -15.29 -43.58
CA ALA A 181 -8.04 -13.86 -43.57
C ALA A 181 -8.65 -13.39 -44.91
N SER A 182 -8.35 -14.06 -46.04
CA SER A 182 -8.98 -13.79 -47.33
C SER A 182 -10.42 -14.29 -47.47
N MET A 183 -10.90 -15.12 -46.53
CA MET A 183 -12.24 -15.67 -46.46
C MET A 183 -12.94 -15.29 -45.15
N PRO A 184 -13.18 -13.98 -44.89
CA PRO A 184 -13.65 -13.48 -43.58
C PRO A 184 -15.06 -13.98 -43.24
N ASN A 185 -15.85 -14.42 -44.21
CA ASN A 185 -17.18 -15.00 -44.02
C ASN A 185 -17.16 -16.39 -43.37
N LEU A 186 -16.01 -17.06 -43.30
CA LEU A 186 -15.84 -18.38 -42.67
C LEU A 186 -15.34 -18.29 -41.21
N GLY A 187 -15.04 -17.10 -40.72
CA GLY A 187 -14.52 -16.90 -39.39
C GLY A 187 -15.24 -15.80 -38.60
N GLU A 188 -14.90 -15.71 -37.34
CA GLU A 188 -15.34 -14.62 -36.46
C GLU A 188 -14.11 -14.00 -35.77
N ASN A 189 -13.87 -12.72 -35.99
CA ASN A 189 -12.68 -12.04 -35.49
C ASN A 189 -12.86 -11.60 -34.03
N ALA A 190 -12.11 -12.21 -33.11
CA ALA A 190 -12.16 -11.87 -31.68
C ALA A 190 -11.62 -10.47 -31.41
N ILE A 191 -10.64 -9.97 -32.17
CA ILE A 191 -10.13 -8.60 -32.01
C ILE A 191 -11.23 -7.59 -32.35
N THR A 192 -11.97 -7.80 -33.46
CA THR A 192 -13.09 -6.91 -33.81
C THR A 192 -14.17 -6.89 -32.71
N LYS A 193 -14.48 -8.07 -32.13
CA LYS A 193 -15.41 -8.14 -31.00
C LYS A 193 -14.88 -7.34 -29.78
N MET A 194 -13.59 -7.48 -29.43
CA MET A 194 -12.99 -6.74 -28.34
C MET A 194 -12.97 -5.23 -28.59
N THR A 195 -12.61 -4.81 -29.80
CA THR A 195 -12.66 -3.38 -30.20
C THR A 195 -14.05 -2.79 -29.98
N ALA A 196 -15.11 -3.51 -30.36
CA ALA A 196 -16.49 -3.06 -30.15
C ALA A 196 -16.85 -2.94 -28.65
N ILE A 197 -16.25 -3.74 -27.77
CA ILE A 197 -16.38 -3.64 -26.32
C ILE A 197 -15.63 -2.40 -25.82
N LEU A 198 -14.37 -2.21 -26.23
CA LEU A 198 -13.53 -1.08 -25.79
C LEU A 198 -14.13 0.28 -26.21
N CYS A 199 -14.71 0.38 -27.42
CA CYS A 199 -15.41 1.59 -27.86
C CYS A 199 -16.58 1.98 -26.92
N LYS A 200 -17.26 0.99 -26.32
CA LYS A 200 -18.35 1.26 -25.35
C LYS A 200 -17.83 1.72 -24.00
N LEU A 201 -16.56 1.49 -23.69
CA LEU A 201 -15.90 1.90 -22.47
C LEU A 201 -15.08 3.20 -22.61
N GLU A 202 -14.97 3.76 -23.82
CA GLU A 202 -14.12 4.92 -24.14
C GLU A 202 -14.36 6.10 -23.18
N ASP A 203 -15.61 6.37 -22.80
CA ASP A 203 -15.91 7.46 -21.85
C ASP A 203 -15.29 7.24 -20.46
N LEU A 204 -15.14 5.98 -20.03
CA LEU A 204 -14.58 5.61 -18.74
C LEU A 204 -13.05 5.68 -18.74
N THR A 205 -12.39 5.60 -19.90
CA THR A 205 -10.93 5.75 -20.02
C THR A 205 -10.47 7.20 -20.08
N LYS A 206 -11.39 8.16 -20.23
CA LYS A 206 -11.07 9.60 -20.20
C LYS A 206 -10.78 10.01 -18.76
N VAL A 207 -9.63 10.65 -18.54
CA VAL A 207 -9.29 11.16 -17.20
C VAL A 207 -10.31 12.21 -16.77
N PRO A 208 -11.04 12.00 -15.67
CA PRO A 208 -12.02 12.97 -15.19
C PRO A 208 -11.33 14.23 -14.67
N ARG A 209 -12.09 15.35 -14.59
CA ARG A 209 -11.56 16.62 -14.07
C ARG A 209 -10.98 16.49 -12.65
N ASP A 210 -11.59 15.66 -11.82
CA ASP A 210 -11.10 15.29 -10.50
C ASP A 210 -10.92 13.76 -10.43
N PRO A 211 -9.70 13.25 -10.71
CA PRO A 211 -9.45 11.82 -10.69
C PRO A 211 -9.57 11.19 -9.30
N LEU A 212 -9.40 11.95 -8.23
CA LEU A 212 -9.48 11.41 -6.85
C LEU A 212 -10.93 11.21 -6.42
N ALA A 213 -11.85 12.08 -6.82
CA ALA A 213 -13.26 11.99 -6.48
C ALA A 213 -14.06 11.07 -7.42
N ASN A 214 -13.49 10.65 -8.56
CA ASN A 214 -14.20 9.90 -9.58
C ASN A 214 -13.51 8.57 -9.89
N LEU A 215 -14.27 7.65 -10.51
CA LEU A 215 -13.71 6.43 -11.09
C LEU A 215 -12.72 6.79 -12.20
N THR A 216 -11.57 6.09 -12.21
CA THR A 216 -10.61 6.13 -13.31
C THR A 216 -10.41 4.71 -13.83
N MET A 217 -10.24 4.56 -15.15
CA MET A 217 -10.05 3.28 -15.82
C MET A 217 -8.93 3.37 -16.85
N CYS A 218 -8.04 2.40 -16.84
CA CYS A 218 -6.99 2.24 -17.83
C CYS A 218 -7.08 0.84 -18.47
N VAL A 219 -6.88 0.76 -19.78
CA VAL A 219 -6.67 -0.52 -20.49
C VAL A 219 -5.16 -0.68 -20.60
N ASP A 220 -4.58 -1.57 -19.80
CA ASP A 220 -3.12 -1.64 -19.63
C ASP A 220 -2.48 -2.65 -20.57
N MET A 221 -3.21 -3.72 -20.93
CA MET A 221 -2.69 -4.76 -21.80
C MET A 221 -3.74 -5.21 -22.81
N ILE A 222 -3.31 -5.52 -24.02
CA ILE A 222 -4.12 -6.18 -25.06
C ILE A 222 -3.30 -7.25 -25.77
N ARG A 223 -3.88 -8.44 -25.93
CA ARG A 223 -3.26 -9.59 -26.59
C ARG A 223 -4.27 -10.22 -27.56
N GLY A 224 -3.88 -10.44 -28.81
CA GLY A 224 -4.76 -11.08 -29.79
C GLY A 224 -4.07 -11.33 -31.13
N GLY A 225 -4.49 -12.41 -31.82
CA GLY A 225 -3.91 -12.81 -33.07
C GLY A 225 -2.61 -13.60 -32.95
N THR A 226 -2.29 -14.38 -34.01
CA THR A 226 -1.07 -15.20 -34.09
C THR A 226 -0.28 -14.94 -35.35
N GLN A 227 -1.00 -14.71 -36.48
CA GLN A 227 -0.42 -14.47 -37.79
C GLN A 227 -1.33 -13.52 -38.59
N ILE A 228 -0.74 -12.75 -39.50
CA ILE A 228 -1.45 -11.70 -40.26
C ILE A 228 -2.51 -12.27 -41.21
N ASN A 229 -2.35 -13.52 -41.68
CA ASN A 229 -3.26 -14.18 -42.61
C ASN A 229 -4.28 -15.13 -41.94
N VAL A 230 -4.41 -15.04 -40.59
CA VAL A 230 -5.34 -15.86 -39.79
C VAL A 230 -6.29 -14.95 -39.02
N ILE A 231 -7.60 -15.22 -39.13
CA ILE A 231 -8.61 -14.54 -38.32
C ILE A 231 -8.42 -14.93 -36.83
N PRO A 232 -8.23 -13.98 -35.91
CA PRO A 232 -8.00 -14.27 -34.50
C PRO A 232 -9.20 -14.94 -33.83
N SER A 233 -8.97 -16.08 -33.19
CA SER A 233 -10.01 -16.78 -32.41
C SER A 233 -10.08 -16.29 -30.93
N THR A 234 -9.10 -15.54 -30.48
CA THR A 234 -9.11 -14.99 -29.10
C THR A 234 -8.53 -13.58 -29.08
N CYS A 235 -9.09 -12.73 -28.21
CA CYS A 235 -8.50 -11.46 -27.83
C CYS A 235 -8.77 -11.25 -26.35
N GLU A 236 -7.74 -10.78 -25.61
CA GLU A 236 -7.79 -10.54 -24.18
C GLU A 236 -7.26 -9.14 -23.86
N VAL A 237 -7.90 -8.46 -22.92
CA VAL A 237 -7.46 -7.16 -22.39
C VAL A 237 -7.47 -7.19 -20.87
N ASP A 238 -6.46 -6.56 -20.26
CA ASP A 238 -6.41 -6.34 -18.82
C ASP A 238 -6.66 -4.86 -18.53
N ILE A 239 -7.48 -4.60 -17.51
CA ILE A 239 -8.01 -3.27 -17.17
C ILE A 239 -7.79 -3.01 -15.70
N ASP A 240 -7.16 -1.86 -15.37
CA ASP A 240 -7.07 -1.33 -14.00
C ASP A 240 -8.17 -0.27 -13.79
N ILE A 241 -8.93 -0.42 -12.72
CA ILE A 241 -9.99 0.51 -12.33
C ILE A 241 -9.77 0.95 -10.90
N ARG A 242 -9.74 2.27 -10.68
CA ARG A 242 -9.68 2.88 -9.35
C ARG A 242 -10.97 3.63 -9.08
N TYR A 243 -11.61 3.36 -7.94
CA TYR A 243 -12.92 3.90 -7.64
C TYR A 243 -13.00 4.46 -6.21
N PRO A 244 -13.75 5.57 -6.01
CA PRO A 244 -13.87 6.22 -4.71
C PRO A 244 -14.76 5.44 -3.74
N ALA A 245 -14.66 5.73 -2.43
CA ALA A 245 -15.39 5.04 -1.36
C ALA A 245 -16.93 5.09 -1.47
N ILE A 246 -17.46 6.05 -2.24
CA ILE A 246 -18.89 6.12 -2.55
C ILE A 246 -19.37 4.97 -3.47
N MET A 247 -18.46 4.22 -4.07
CA MET A 247 -18.73 3.09 -4.95
C MET A 247 -18.30 1.78 -4.27
N SER A 248 -18.92 0.67 -4.66
CA SER A 248 -18.45 -0.68 -4.37
C SER A 248 -17.97 -1.38 -5.65
N SER A 249 -17.18 -2.43 -5.52
CA SER A 249 -16.75 -3.25 -6.65
C SER A 249 -17.93 -3.81 -7.44
N GLU A 250 -19.03 -4.20 -6.76
CA GLU A 250 -20.25 -4.67 -7.40
C GLU A 250 -20.90 -3.55 -8.23
N SER A 251 -20.91 -2.31 -7.74
CA SER A 251 -21.47 -1.18 -8.48
C SER A 251 -20.62 -0.84 -9.70
N VAL A 252 -19.30 -0.95 -9.61
CA VAL A 252 -18.37 -0.80 -10.73
C VAL A 252 -18.61 -1.89 -11.78
N LEU A 253 -18.68 -3.16 -11.36
CA LEU A 253 -19.00 -4.29 -12.26
C LEU A 253 -20.37 -4.14 -12.93
N ALA A 254 -21.38 -3.65 -12.20
CA ALA A 254 -22.70 -3.38 -12.75
C ALA A 254 -22.65 -2.26 -13.81
N LEU A 255 -21.87 -1.21 -13.54
CA LEU A 255 -21.64 -0.12 -14.52
C LEU A 255 -20.99 -0.66 -15.82
N LEU A 256 -19.94 -1.48 -15.69
CA LEU A 256 -19.28 -2.10 -16.85
C LEU A 256 -20.26 -2.97 -17.64
N LYS A 257 -20.97 -3.90 -16.99
CA LYS A 257 -21.95 -4.78 -17.62
C LYS A 257 -23.10 -4.02 -18.30
N LYS A 258 -23.51 -2.90 -17.71
CA LYS A 258 -24.51 -2.00 -18.32
C LYS A 258 -24.00 -1.40 -19.64
N ARG A 259 -22.70 -1.05 -19.72
CA ARG A 259 -22.08 -0.45 -20.91
C ARG A 259 -21.81 -1.48 -22.01
N ILE A 260 -21.19 -2.60 -21.68
CA ILE A 260 -20.72 -3.57 -22.67
C ILE A 260 -21.75 -4.66 -23.00
N GLY A 261 -22.81 -4.83 -22.20
CA GLY A 261 -23.77 -5.93 -22.30
C GLY A 261 -23.42 -7.07 -21.35
N LYS A 262 -24.25 -8.13 -21.38
CA LYS A 262 -24.13 -9.27 -20.46
C LYS A 262 -23.48 -10.52 -21.11
N SER A 263 -23.18 -10.48 -22.39
CA SER A 263 -22.70 -11.64 -23.16
C SER A 263 -21.71 -11.22 -24.25
N GLY A 264 -21.03 -12.20 -24.84
CA GLY A 264 -20.05 -12.00 -25.91
C GLY A 264 -18.63 -11.84 -25.41
N TYR A 265 -18.39 -11.99 -24.10
CA TYR A 265 -17.08 -11.98 -23.47
C TYR A 265 -17.08 -12.83 -22.21
N GLU A 266 -15.88 -13.23 -21.78
CA GLU A 266 -15.61 -13.75 -20.44
C GLU A 266 -14.99 -12.61 -19.60
N LEU A 267 -15.41 -12.47 -18.33
CA LEU A 267 -14.86 -11.51 -17.40
C LEU A 267 -14.27 -12.26 -16.21
N LYS A 268 -13.00 -12.01 -15.92
CA LYS A 268 -12.29 -12.53 -14.76
C LYS A 268 -11.80 -11.37 -13.91
N ILE A 269 -12.05 -11.42 -12.62
CA ILE A 269 -11.44 -10.50 -11.64
C ILE A 269 -10.04 -11.05 -11.34
N LEU A 270 -9.02 -10.22 -11.55
CA LEU A 270 -7.63 -10.54 -11.28
C LEU A 270 -7.24 -10.13 -9.86
N HIS A 271 -7.62 -8.90 -9.47
CA HIS A 271 -7.38 -8.36 -8.15
C HIS A 271 -8.50 -7.39 -7.74
N GLN A 272 -8.80 -7.35 -6.44
CA GLN A 272 -9.84 -6.48 -5.89
C GLN A 272 -9.44 -6.05 -4.48
N LEU A 273 -9.48 -4.73 -4.25
CA LEU A 273 -9.34 -4.11 -2.93
C LEU A 273 -10.47 -3.11 -2.75
N ASP A 274 -11.09 -3.12 -1.59
CA ASP A 274 -12.14 -2.15 -1.27
C ASP A 274 -11.53 -0.77 -0.96
N PRO A 275 -12.22 0.32 -1.25
CA PRO A 275 -11.78 1.64 -0.83
C PRO A 275 -11.88 1.78 0.69
N VAL A 276 -11.03 2.63 1.26
CA VAL A 276 -11.07 2.98 2.68
C VAL A 276 -11.40 4.46 2.82
N GLU A 277 -12.24 4.77 3.80
CA GLU A 277 -12.55 6.15 4.20
C GLU A 277 -12.66 6.23 5.72
N THR A 278 -11.93 7.19 6.28
CA THR A 278 -11.98 7.57 7.69
C THR A 278 -12.49 9.00 7.80
N ASP A 279 -13.44 9.24 8.68
CA ASP A 279 -13.94 10.59 8.94
C ASP A 279 -12.82 11.46 9.50
N PRO A 280 -12.44 12.58 8.84
CA PRO A 280 -11.39 13.47 9.29
C PRO A 280 -11.71 14.17 10.62
N GLU A 281 -12.95 14.16 11.06
CA GLU A 281 -13.39 14.75 12.31
C GLU A 281 -13.27 13.79 13.53
N LEU A 282 -12.92 12.54 13.31
CA LEU A 282 -12.67 11.61 14.41
C LEU A 282 -11.56 12.13 15.34
N PRO A 283 -11.69 11.94 16.65
CA PRO A 283 -10.70 12.41 17.63
C PRO A 283 -9.26 11.98 17.31
N ALA A 284 -9.09 10.76 16.81
CA ALA A 284 -7.78 10.24 16.43
C ALA A 284 -7.14 11.02 15.26
N VAL A 285 -7.90 11.34 14.22
CA VAL A 285 -7.40 12.13 13.07
C VAL A 285 -7.07 13.56 13.53
N ARG A 286 -7.97 14.18 14.30
CA ARG A 286 -7.73 15.53 14.83
C ARG A 286 -6.51 15.58 15.76
N THR A 287 -6.30 14.56 16.59
CA THR A 287 -5.11 14.48 17.44
C THR A 287 -3.83 14.40 16.61
N LEU A 288 -3.80 13.60 15.56
CA LEU A 288 -2.64 13.53 14.66
C LEU A 288 -2.40 14.88 13.97
N LYS A 289 -3.46 15.54 13.52
CA LYS A 289 -3.38 16.87 12.92
C LYS A 289 -2.84 17.94 13.90
N GLU A 290 -3.25 17.88 15.17
CA GLU A 290 -2.73 18.74 16.25
C GLU A 290 -1.23 18.51 16.46
N VAL A 291 -0.76 17.26 16.47
CA VAL A 291 0.65 16.89 16.61
C VAL A 291 1.50 17.39 15.45
N LEU A 292 1.00 17.25 14.25
CA LEU A 292 1.70 17.67 13.02
C LEU A 292 1.72 19.21 12.86
N GLY A 293 0.76 19.90 13.47
CA GLY A 293 0.64 21.37 13.41
C GLY A 293 -0.20 21.90 12.27
N SER A 294 -0.24 23.21 12.11
CA SER A 294 -1.15 23.95 11.21
C SER A 294 -0.95 23.67 9.71
N GLY A 295 0.17 23.06 9.32
CA GLY A 295 0.46 22.69 7.92
C GLY A 295 -0.13 21.35 7.49
N ALA A 296 -0.57 20.52 8.45
CA ALA A 296 -1.05 19.17 8.15
C ALA A 296 -2.40 19.17 7.42
N LYS A 297 -2.48 18.41 6.34
CA LYS A 297 -3.68 18.27 5.50
C LYS A 297 -4.21 16.85 5.61
N THR A 298 -5.52 16.69 5.56
CA THR A 298 -6.15 15.41 5.25
C THR A 298 -6.33 15.29 3.75
N ILE A 299 -5.91 14.16 3.19
CA ILE A 299 -5.89 13.94 1.75
C ILE A 299 -6.53 12.60 1.35
N THR A 300 -6.83 12.50 0.05
CA THR A 300 -7.22 11.26 -0.63
C THR A 300 -6.07 10.84 -1.54
N VAL A 301 -5.79 9.54 -1.60
CA VAL A 301 -4.79 8.97 -2.52
C VAL A 301 -5.44 8.03 -3.54
N PRO A 302 -4.86 7.89 -4.75
CA PRO A 302 -5.41 7.02 -5.79
C PRO A 302 -5.01 5.56 -5.66
N TYR A 303 -4.08 5.25 -4.77
CA TYR A 303 -3.57 3.90 -4.49
C TYR A 303 -4.16 3.35 -3.19
N ALA A 304 -3.93 2.08 -2.92
CA ALA A 304 -4.25 1.40 -1.67
C ALA A 304 -2.95 1.06 -0.94
N THR A 305 -2.99 1.07 0.37
CA THR A 305 -1.96 0.55 1.27
C THR A 305 -2.52 -0.61 2.08
N GLU A 306 -1.73 -1.20 2.98
CA GLU A 306 -2.24 -2.24 3.88
C GLU A 306 -3.38 -1.77 4.79
N MET A 307 -3.69 -0.47 4.84
CA MET A 307 -4.85 0.07 5.55
C MET A 307 -6.15 -0.62 5.10
N VAL A 308 -6.26 -1.03 3.84
CA VAL A 308 -7.43 -1.75 3.32
C VAL A 308 -7.66 -3.09 4.02
N MET A 309 -6.61 -3.79 4.43
CA MET A 309 -6.69 -5.08 5.13
C MET A 309 -7.14 -4.92 6.58
N PHE A 310 -6.97 -3.75 7.16
CA PHE A 310 -7.37 -3.41 8.53
C PHE A 310 -8.78 -2.83 8.63
N LYS A 311 -9.48 -2.69 7.51
CA LYS A 311 -10.85 -2.18 7.46
C LYS A 311 -11.78 -2.96 8.40
N GLY A 312 -12.52 -2.24 9.25
CA GLY A 312 -13.40 -2.82 10.27
C GLY A 312 -12.69 -3.20 11.57
N HIS A 313 -11.39 -2.93 11.69
CA HIS A 313 -10.61 -3.06 12.91
C HIS A 313 -10.12 -1.67 13.36
N GLY A 314 -10.21 -1.39 14.65
CA GLY A 314 -9.93 -0.05 15.18
C GLY A 314 -11.04 0.98 14.87
N ASN A 315 -11.01 2.10 15.56
CA ASN A 315 -12.03 3.14 15.42
C ASN A 315 -11.66 4.21 14.37
N ALA A 316 -10.39 4.35 14.04
CA ALA A 316 -9.89 5.24 13.01
C ALA A 316 -8.67 4.61 12.32
N MET A 317 -8.60 4.71 11.00
CA MET A 317 -7.46 4.26 10.22
C MET A 317 -6.93 5.43 9.40
N MET A 318 -5.62 5.60 9.35
CA MET A 318 -4.98 6.66 8.59
C MET A 318 -3.57 6.26 8.18
N VAL A 319 -3.07 6.93 7.15
CA VAL A 319 -1.68 6.78 6.73
C VAL A 319 -0.97 8.11 6.93
N CYS A 320 0.20 8.09 7.56
CA CYS A 320 1.03 9.28 7.70
C CYS A 320 2.46 8.91 8.08
N GLY A 321 3.41 9.32 7.28
CA GLY A 321 4.83 9.10 7.54
C GLY A 321 5.76 10.06 6.81
N ALA A 322 7.03 9.87 7.07
CA ALA A 322 8.12 10.58 6.42
C ALA A 322 8.33 10.07 4.99
N GLY A 323 8.83 10.90 4.12
CA GLY A 323 9.20 10.57 2.75
C GLY A 323 8.22 11.10 1.71
N ASP A 324 8.74 11.36 0.52
CA ASP A 324 7.95 11.79 -0.63
C ASP A 324 7.48 10.56 -1.43
N PRO A 325 6.18 10.31 -1.55
CA PRO A 325 5.69 9.16 -2.32
C PRO A 325 6.12 9.17 -3.80
N LYS A 326 6.60 10.29 -4.31
CA LYS A 326 7.05 10.41 -5.70
C LYS A 326 8.40 9.74 -5.97
N VAL A 327 9.19 9.48 -4.93
CA VAL A 327 10.49 8.80 -5.07
C VAL A 327 10.37 7.29 -4.80
N CYS A 328 9.21 6.83 -4.33
CA CYS A 328 8.96 5.39 -4.16
C CYS A 328 9.09 4.67 -5.50
N HIS A 329 9.70 3.48 -5.48
CA HIS A 329 9.97 2.65 -6.67
C HIS A 329 10.91 3.27 -7.72
N ALA A 330 11.43 4.48 -7.50
CA ALA A 330 12.42 5.11 -8.38
C ALA A 330 13.84 4.53 -8.19
N ASN A 331 14.72 4.73 -9.15
CA ASN A 331 16.10 4.27 -9.09
C ASN A 331 16.99 5.12 -8.17
N ASP A 332 16.50 6.26 -7.73
CA ASP A 332 17.15 7.16 -6.78
C ASP A 332 16.31 7.29 -5.48
N GLU A 333 15.59 6.25 -5.12
CA GLU A 333 14.79 6.23 -3.90
C GLU A 333 15.62 6.63 -2.68
N HIS A 334 15.11 7.60 -1.93
CA HIS A 334 15.82 8.15 -0.79
C HIS A 334 14.87 8.75 0.24
N ILE A 335 15.34 8.90 1.47
CA ILE A 335 14.62 9.60 2.54
C ILE A 335 15.54 10.53 3.34
N GLY A 336 15.01 11.65 3.80
CA GLY A 336 15.72 12.52 4.75
C GLY A 336 15.83 11.85 6.13
N VAL A 337 17.07 11.66 6.63
CA VAL A 337 17.28 11.09 7.98
C VAL A 337 16.60 11.94 9.06
N SER A 338 16.59 13.27 8.87
CA SER A 338 15.86 14.20 9.74
C SER A 338 14.35 14.01 9.72
N ASP A 339 13.79 13.59 8.58
CA ASP A 339 12.36 13.37 8.43
C ASP A 339 11.92 12.08 9.13
N VAL A 340 12.74 11.03 9.04
CA VAL A 340 12.52 9.79 9.81
C VAL A 340 12.60 10.08 11.33
N ALA A 341 13.56 10.89 11.75
CA ALA A 341 13.68 11.31 13.17
C ALA A 341 12.47 12.16 13.61
N ARG A 342 11.94 13.00 12.73
CA ARG A 342 10.70 13.75 12.96
C ARG A 342 9.50 12.82 13.07
N ALA A 343 9.38 11.83 12.21
CA ALA A 343 8.28 10.85 12.26
C ALA A 343 8.27 10.08 13.58
N ALA A 344 9.43 9.65 14.07
CA ALA A 344 9.53 9.00 15.38
C ALA A 344 8.97 9.88 16.50
N LYS A 345 9.30 11.17 16.52
CA LYS A 345 8.76 12.12 17.51
C LYS A 345 7.26 12.31 17.37
N VAL A 346 6.76 12.41 16.14
CA VAL A 346 5.32 12.50 15.83
C VAL A 346 4.59 11.29 16.40
N TYR A 347 5.12 10.09 16.19
CA TYR A 347 4.50 8.86 16.68
C TYR A 347 4.49 8.79 18.21
N VAL A 348 5.57 9.20 18.89
CA VAL A 348 5.61 9.29 20.35
C VAL A 348 4.55 10.27 20.87
N GLU A 349 4.52 11.49 20.35
CA GLU A 349 3.55 12.50 20.79
C GLU A 349 2.11 12.09 20.49
N TYR A 350 1.86 11.49 19.32
CA TYR A 350 0.54 11.00 18.95
C TYR A 350 0.05 9.91 19.89
N CYS A 351 0.86 8.86 20.14
CA CYS A 351 0.51 7.79 21.07
C CYS A 351 0.26 8.33 22.48
N THR A 352 1.10 9.26 22.96
CA THR A 352 0.96 9.88 24.29
C THR A 352 -0.35 10.66 24.40
N LYS A 353 -0.68 11.49 23.42
CA LYS A 353 -1.94 12.26 23.43
C LYS A 353 -3.17 11.36 23.33
N MET A 354 -3.11 10.30 22.52
CA MET A 354 -4.19 9.34 22.40
C MET A 354 -4.41 8.55 23.69
N ALA A 355 -3.35 8.12 24.36
CA ALA A 355 -3.44 7.44 25.67
C ALA A 355 -4.04 8.34 26.76
N ALA A 356 -3.75 9.64 26.74
CA ALA A 356 -4.32 10.60 27.68
C ALA A 356 -5.84 10.84 27.47
N ARG A 357 -6.35 10.61 26.27
CA ARG A 357 -7.79 10.75 25.91
C ARG A 357 -8.63 9.51 26.24
N THR A 358 -7.98 8.35 26.42
CA THR A 358 -8.66 7.08 26.73
C THR A 358 -8.71 6.77 28.24
N ARG A 359 -7.99 7.54 29.04
CA ARG A 359 -8.07 7.59 30.52
C ARG A 359 -9.15 8.58 30.96
#